data_581ac18ff75a3701b7ed0c425587b208
#
_entry.id   581ac18ff75a3701b7ed0c425587b208
#
_cell.length_a   1.000
_cell.length_b   1.000
_cell.length_c   1.000
_cell.angle_alpha   90.00
_cell.angle_beta   90.00
_cell.angle_gamma   90.00
#
_symmetry.space_group_name_H-M   'P 1'
#
loop_
_entity.id
_entity.type
_entity.pdbx_description
1 polymer ?
#
loop_
_entity_poly.entity_id
_entity_poly.type
_entity_poly.pdbx_seq_one_letter_code
_entity_poly.pdbx_strand_id
1 'polypeptide(L)'
;VTGGARSASAAALAVLAVAAAFTGLAAPAGATGTQVGAEPGQSFGLGTNYGTGCSYAINGYVDDPSTPVVFYDNGIQFAVAKPSGRLAIGRWTPATPGAHRITIIQHSMPGEDVIPWLDLTVGTGLPTGSGCGVFF
;
A
#
# COMPACT_ATOMS: atom_id res chain seq x y z
N VAL A 1 44.10 33.66 -17.64
CA VAL A 1 44.64 32.53 -16.91
C VAL A 1 43.94 32.35 -15.54
N THR A 2 43.79 33.44 -14.83
CA THR A 2 43.07 33.41 -13.55
C THR A 2 41.57 33.14 -13.68
N GLY A 3 40.98 33.43 -14.81
CA GLY A 3 39.57 33.18 -15.03
C GLY A 3 39.15 31.70 -15.09
N GLY A 4 40.05 30.83 -15.56
CA GLY A 4 39.77 29.40 -15.64
C GLY A 4 39.69 28.73 -14.27
N ALA A 5 40.53 29.11 -13.36
CA ALA A 5 40.53 28.59 -11.99
C ALA A 5 39.25 28.99 -11.24
N ARG A 6 38.77 30.19 -11.48
CA ARG A 6 37.53 30.68 -10.86
C ARG A 6 36.31 29.94 -11.35
N SER A 7 36.27 29.60 -12.63
CA SER A 7 35.16 28.82 -13.21
C SER A 7 35.07 27.43 -12.62
N ALA A 8 36.19 26.78 -12.38
CA ALA A 8 36.22 25.45 -11.75
C ALA A 8 35.67 25.48 -10.32
N SER A 9 36.04 26.52 -9.57
CA SER A 9 35.58 26.68 -8.19
C SER A 9 34.05 26.88 -8.14
N ALA A 10 33.49 27.67 -9.05
CA ALA A 10 32.06 27.89 -9.11
C ALA A 10 31.29 26.60 -9.41
N ALA A 11 31.81 25.77 -10.33
CA ALA A 11 31.18 24.50 -10.66
C ALA A 11 31.16 23.56 -9.46
N ALA A 12 32.23 23.49 -8.69
CA ALA A 12 32.28 22.66 -7.48
C ALA A 12 31.25 23.07 -6.44
N LEU A 13 31.04 24.37 -6.24
CA LEU A 13 30.07 24.89 -5.29
C LEU A 13 28.65 24.54 -5.73
N ALA A 14 28.34 24.57 -7.03
CA ALA A 14 27.03 24.19 -7.54
C ALA A 14 26.70 22.71 -7.26
N VAL A 15 27.68 21.84 -7.42
CA VAL A 15 27.50 20.41 -7.14
C VAL A 15 27.21 20.18 -5.65
N LEU A 16 27.89 20.84 -4.76
CA LEU A 16 27.65 20.74 -3.34
C LEU A 16 26.25 21.22 -2.94
N ALA A 17 25.77 22.29 -3.55
CA ALA A 17 24.43 22.81 -3.28
C ALA A 17 23.34 21.80 -3.68
N VAL A 18 23.50 21.10 -4.80
CA VAL A 18 22.56 20.06 -5.25
C VAL A 18 22.56 18.89 -4.28
N ALA A 19 23.71 18.43 -3.83
CA ALA A 19 23.81 17.35 -2.85
C ALA A 19 23.11 17.69 -1.52
N ALA A 20 23.28 18.92 -1.04
CA ALA A 20 22.62 19.36 0.18
C ALA A 20 21.10 19.42 0.03
N ALA A 21 20.59 19.85 -1.12
CA ALA A 21 19.15 19.86 -1.41
C ALA A 21 18.58 18.45 -1.40
N PHE A 22 19.26 17.47 -1.99
CA PHE A 22 18.83 16.07 -1.96
C PHE A 22 18.76 15.51 -0.54
N THR A 23 19.73 15.81 0.27
CA THR A 23 19.76 15.34 1.65
C THR A 23 18.62 15.94 2.47
N GLY A 24 18.27 17.18 2.23
CA GLY A 24 17.15 17.83 2.90
C GLY A 24 15.78 17.27 2.47
N LEU A 25 15.65 16.80 1.23
CA LEU A 25 14.41 16.18 0.74
C LEU A 25 14.24 14.72 1.18
N ALA A 26 15.32 14.05 1.56
CA ALA A 26 15.29 12.68 2.01
C ALA A 26 14.78 12.51 3.45
N ALA A 27 14.42 13.57 4.10
CA ALA A 27 13.89 13.58 5.45
C ALA A 27 12.48 13.04 5.49
N PRO A 28 11.71 13.05 6.42
CA PRO A 28 11.55 12.07 7.47
C PRO A 28 10.79 10.88 6.93
N ALA A 29 11.25 9.73 7.20
CA ALA A 29 10.48 8.54 6.96
C ALA A 29 9.35 8.47 7.98
N GLY A 30 8.17 8.95 7.63
CA GLY A 30 6.98 8.57 8.34
C GLY A 30 6.67 7.11 8.06
N ALA A 31 5.99 6.42 8.96
CA ALA A 31 5.48 5.10 8.70
C ALA A 31 4.42 5.22 7.61
N THR A 32 4.68 4.64 6.46
CA THR A 32 3.85 4.80 5.28
C THR A 32 3.53 3.45 4.68
N GLY A 33 2.25 3.22 4.42
CA GLY A 33 1.85 2.16 3.52
C GLY A 33 2.29 2.51 2.11
N THR A 34 2.99 1.60 1.43
CA THR A 34 3.54 1.85 0.10
C THR A 34 2.73 1.20 -1.00
N GLN A 35 2.07 0.09 -0.71
CA GLN A 35 1.29 -0.65 -1.69
C GLN A 35 0.29 -1.55 -0.99
N VAL A 36 -0.83 -1.83 -1.66
CA VAL A 36 -1.80 -2.82 -1.22
C VAL A 36 -2.09 -3.78 -2.37
N GLY A 37 -2.15 -5.07 -2.04
CA GLY A 37 -2.46 -6.13 -2.98
C GLY A 37 -3.49 -7.09 -2.41
N ALA A 38 -4.12 -7.88 -3.26
CA ALA A 38 -5.08 -8.90 -2.84
C ALA A 38 -4.75 -10.23 -3.50
N GLU A 39 -4.96 -11.30 -2.75
CA GLU A 39 -4.76 -12.67 -3.23
C GLU A 39 -6.10 -13.37 -3.39
N PRO A 40 -6.42 -13.86 -4.59
CA PRO A 40 -7.69 -14.55 -4.83
C PRO A 40 -7.74 -15.96 -4.22
N GLY A 41 -6.62 -16.53 -3.81
CA GLY A 41 -6.58 -17.85 -3.24
C GLY A 41 -7.12 -18.90 -4.21
N GLN A 42 -8.06 -19.73 -3.74
CA GLN A 42 -8.73 -20.74 -4.55
C GLN A 42 -10.12 -20.26 -5.04
N SER A 43 -10.25 -19.00 -5.27
CA SER A 43 -11.48 -18.37 -5.75
C SER A 43 -11.41 -18.17 -7.26
N PHE A 44 -12.52 -18.39 -7.96
CA PHE A 44 -12.56 -18.22 -9.41
C PHE A 44 -13.96 -17.80 -9.85
N GLY A 45 -14.01 -17.02 -10.92
CA GLY A 45 -15.26 -16.55 -11.50
C GLY A 45 -15.10 -16.04 -12.92
N LEU A 46 -16.22 -15.76 -13.57
CA LEU A 46 -16.23 -15.32 -14.97
C LEU A 46 -15.78 -13.87 -15.14
N GLY A 47 -16.03 -13.02 -14.18
CA GLY A 47 -15.67 -11.61 -14.27
C GLY A 47 -14.75 -11.13 -13.16
N THR A 48 -14.74 -11.82 -12.04
CA THR A 48 -13.83 -11.54 -10.93
C THR A 48 -13.59 -12.81 -10.12
N ASN A 49 -12.46 -12.83 -9.42
CA ASN A 49 -12.12 -13.92 -8.52
C ASN A 49 -12.49 -13.62 -7.06
N TYR A 50 -13.17 -12.51 -6.79
CA TYR A 50 -13.54 -12.11 -5.43
C TYR A 50 -15.05 -12.21 -5.27
N GLY A 51 -15.49 -12.99 -4.30
CA GLY A 51 -16.91 -13.25 -4.05
C GLY A 51 -17.31 -12.93 -2.63
N THR A 52 -18.57 -12.49 -2.48
CA THR A 52 -19.13 -12.23 -1.16
C THR A 52 -19.12 -13.48 -0.29
N GLY A 53 -18.84 -13.32 1.00
CA GLY A 53 -18.80 -14.43 1.95
C GLY A 53 -17.53 -15.27 1.89
N CYS A 54 -16.66 -15.08 0.92
CA CYS A 54 -15.38 -15.77 0.83
C CYS A 54 -14.27 -14.88 1.39
N SER A 55 -13.26 -15.49 2.00
CA SER A 55 -12.19 -14.76 2.68
C SER A 55 -10.91 -14.72 1.85
N TYR A 56 -10.25 -13.58 1.85
CA TYR A 56 -9.05 -13.32 1.07
C TYR A 56 -7.97 -12.68 1.93
N ALA A 57 -6.71 -12.88 1.55
CA ALA A 57 -5.60 -12.17 2.13
C ALA A 57 -5.42 -10.83 1.42
N ILE A 58 -5.38 -9.76 2.17
CA ILE A 58 -4.99 -8.44 1.68
C ILE A 58 -3.59 -8.16 2.20
N ASN A 59 -2.68 -7.90 1.27
CA ASN A 59 -1.28 -7.65 1.56
C ASN A 59 -1.03 -6.16 1.62
N GLY A 60 -0.65 -5.67 2.78
CA GLY A 60 -0.22 -4.29 2.97
C GLY A 60 1.30 -4.21 3.05
N TYR A 61 1.91 -3.51 2.11
CA TYR A 61 3.35 -3.28 2.09
C TYR A 61 3.65 -1.95 2.75
N VAL A 62 4.62 -1.95 3.64
CA VAL A 62 4.90 -0.80 4.51
C VAL A 62 6.39 -0.56 4.65
N ASP A 63 6.75 0.66 5.03
CA ASP A 63 8.14 1.05 5.32
C ASP A 63 8.53 0.74 6.75
N ASP A 64 7.60 0.84 7.68
CA ASP A 64 7.86 0.67 9.10
C ASP A 64 7.29 -0.65 9.60
N PRO A 65 8.15 -1.62 9.98
CA PRO A 65 7.68 -2.90 10.48
C PRO A 65 7.16 -2.87 11.93
N SER A 66 7.27 -1.74 12.62
CA SER A 66 6.92 -1.65 14.04
C SER A 66 5.49 -1.18 14.29
N THR A 67 4.88 -0.48 13.34
CA THR A 67 3.56 0.13 13.51
C THR A 67 2.47 -0.74 12.89
N PRO A 68 1.37 -1.01 13.62
CA PRO A 68 0.24 -1.76 13.06
C PRO A 68 -0.37 -1.07 11.84
N VAL A 69 -0.84 -1.90 10.91
CA VAL A 69 -1.51 -1.47 9.69
C VAL A 69 -3.00 -1.66 9.87
N VAL A 70 -3.77 -0.63 9.57
CA VAL A 70 -5.23 -0.68 9.58
C VAL A 70 -5.72 -0.79 8.15
N PHE A 71 -6.61 -1.74 7.91
CA PHE A 71 -7.17 -2.04 6.58
C PHE A 71 -8.62 -1.56 6.52
N TYR A 72 -8.96 -0.91 5.42
CA TYR A 72 -10.30 -0.37 5.18
C TYR A 72 -10.86 -0.88 3.85
N ASP A 73 -12.17 -1.13 3.84
CA ASP A 73 -12.95 -1.45 2.66
C ASP A 73 -14.03 -0.36 2.49
N ASN A 74 -13.93 0.42 1.43
CA ASN A 74 -14.81 1.57 1.20
C ASN A 74 -14.88 2.50 2.42
N GLY A 75 -13.75 2.70 3.09
CA GLY A 75 -13.65 3.56 4.27
C GLY A 75 -14.04 2.90 5.60
N ILE A 76 -14.44 1.64 5.59
CA ILE A 76 -14.83 0.90 6.79
C ILE A 76 -13.70 -0.04 7.20
N GLN A 77 -13.23 0.09 8.43
CA GLN A 77 -12.18 -0.76 8.96
C GLN A 77 -12.62 -2.22 9.03
N PHE A 78 -11.78 -3.12 8.52
CA PHE A 78 -12.08 -4.56 8.60
C PHE A 78 -10.96 -5.37 9.25
N ALA A 79 -9.75 -4.86 9.35
CA ALA A 79 -8.64 -5.59 9.95
C ALA A 79 -7.57 -4.63 10.49
N VAL A 80 -6.83 -5.12 11.47
CA VAL A 80 -5.61 -4.50 11.97
C VAL A 80 -4.56 -5.60 12.06
N ALA A 81 -3.40 -5.38 11.49
CA ALA A 81 -2.33 -6.36 11.51
C ALA A 81 -0.97 -5.70 11.77
N LYS A 82 -0.17 -6.36 12.60
CA LYS A 82 1.22 -5.93 12.80
C LYS A 82 2.07 -6.48 11.66
N PRO A 83 2.91 -5.66 11.03
CA PRO A 83 3.78 -6.14 9.96
C PRO A 83 4.78 -7.19 10.45
N SER A 84 5.05 -8.15 9.58
CA SER A 84 6.20 -9.04 9.68
C SER A 84 7.17 -8.62 8.58
N GLY A 85 8.28 -8.00 8.98
CA GLY A 85 9.11 -7.30 8.02
C GLY A 85 8.35 -6.12 7.41
N ARG A 86 8.25 -6.07 6.10
CA ARG A 86 7.54 -4.99 5.38
C ARG A 86 6.16 -5.39 4.90
N LEU A 87 5.62 -6.50 5.38
CA LEU A 87 4.34 -7.04 4.94
C LEU A 87 3.40 -7.22 6.12
N ALA A 88 2.23 -6.63 6.05
CA ALA A 88 1.11 -6.91 6.94
C ALA A 88 0.00 -7.59 6.15
N ILE A 89 -0.63 -8.60 6.72
CA ILE A 89 -1.70 -9.34 6.05
C ILE A 89 -2.98 -9.16 6.85
N GLY A 90 -4.01 -8.60 6.19
CA GLY A 90 -5.35 -8.47 6.72
C GLY A 90 -6.29 -9.47 6.07
N ARG A 91 -7.19 -10.06 6.85
CA ARG A 91 -8.20 -10.95 6.32
C ARG A 91 -9.43 -10.15 5.92
N TRP A 92 -9.86 -10.32 4.67
CA TRP A 92 -10.99 -9.62 4.10
C TRP A 92 -12.07 -10.58 3.66
N THR A 93 -13.30 -10.33 4.09
CA THR A 93 -14.46 -11.10 3.67
C THR A 93 -15.53 -10.10 3.21
N PRO A 94 -15.61 -9.81 1.91
CA PRO A 94 -16.58 -8.83 1.43
C PRO A 94 -18.01 -9.31 1.66
N ALA A 95 -18.88 -8.40 2.08
CA ALA A 95 -20.27 -8.70 2.36
C ALA A 95 -21.21 -8.32 1.21
N THR A 96 -20.77 -7.44 0.33
CA THR A 96 -21.60 -6.89 -0.75
C THR A 96 -20.92 -7.04 -2.11
N PRO A 97 -21.67 -7.33 -3.18
CA PRO A 97 -21.12 -7.30 -4.53
C PRO A 97 -20.89 -5.85 -4.98
N GLY A 98 -20.08 -5.68 -6.02
CA GLY A 98 -19.81 -4.40 -6.62
C GLY A 98 -18.38 -3.91 -6.38
N ALA A 99 -18.17 -2.61 -6.49
CA ALA A 99 -16.86 -1.99 -6.36
C ALA A 99 -16.45 -1.85 -4.91
N HIS A 100 -15.24 -2.30 -4.59
CA HIS A 100 -14.62 -2.16 -3.28
C HIS A 100 -13.26 -1.51 -3.42
N ARG A 101 -13.04 -0.45 -2.67
CA ARG A 101 -11.72 0.18 -2.57
C ARG A 101 -11.07 -0.19 -1.26
N ILE A 102 -9.98 -0.92 -1.35
CA ILE A 102 -9.18 -1.31 -0.20
C ILE A 102 -8.10 -0.27 0.01
N THR A 103 -7.96 0.20 1.23
CA THR A 103 -6.90 1.13 1.63
C THR A 103 -6.22 0.64 2.88
N ILE A 104 -4.96 1.04 3.08
CA ILE A 104 -4.21 0.74 4.28
C ILE A 104 -3.64 2.02 4.88
N ILE A 105 -3.61 2.10 6.20
CA ILE A 105 -3.07 3.25 6.93
C ILE A 105 -2.22 2.76 8.10
N GLN A 106 -1.05 3.39 8.28
CA GLN A 106 -0.27 3.30 9.50
C GLN A 106 -0.33 4.65 10.22
N HIS A 107 -0.76 4.65 11.47
CA HIS A 107 -0.98 5.88 12.23
C HIS A 107 0.24 6.31 13.06
N SER A 108 1.44 6.02 12.64
CA SER A 108 2.62 6.31 13.43
C SER A 108 3.09 7.76 13.36
N MET A 109 2.76 8.46 12.29
CA MET A 109 3.22 9.83 12.05
C MET A 109 2.08 10.70 11.58
N PRO A 110 1.94 11.92 12.10
CA PRO A 110 0.99 12.89 11.56
C PRO A 110 1.44 13.39 10.19
N GLY A 111 0.48 13.73 9.33
CA GLY A 111 0.76 14.32 8.03
C GLY A 111 1.09 13.33 6.93
N GLU A 112 0.69 12.09 7.07
CA GLU A 112 0.83 11.12 6.02
C GLU A 112 -0.13 11.45 4.87
N ASP A 113 0.44 11.78 3.70
CA ASP A 113 -0.32 12.30 2.58
C ASP A 113 -0.65 11.25 1.52
N VAL A 114 0.04 10.11 1.55
CA VAL A 114 -0.12 9.08 0.53
C VAL A 114 -0.76 7.85 1.15
N ILE A 115 -1.97 7.56 0.71
CA ILE A 115 -2.71 6.36 1.12
C ILE A 115 -2.77 5.44 -0.09
N PRO A 116 -2.10 4.28 -0.07
CA PRO A 116 -2.20 3.31 -1.15
C PRO A 116 -3.59 2.70 -1.19
N TRP A 117 -4.06 2.40 -2.37
CA TRP A 117 -5.39 1.86 -2.58
C TRP A 117 -5.39 0.81 -3.69
N LEU A 118 -6.39 -0.05 -3.65
CA LEU A 118 -6.62 -1.09 -4.63
C LEU A 118 -8.12 -1.19 -4.87
N ASP A 119 -8.53 -1.09 -6.13
CA ASP A 119 -9.93 -1.26 -6.51
C ASP A 119 -10.18 -2.70 -6.95
N LEU A 120 -11.16 -3.33 -6.35
CA LEU A 120 -11.57 -4.69 -6.65
C LEU A 120 -13.06 -4.71 -6.99
N THR A 121 -13.42 -5.60 -7.90
CA THR A 121 -14.83 -5.90 -8.18
C THR A 121 -15.18 -7.20 -7.49
N VAL A 122 -16.26 -7.19 -6.72
CA VAL A 122 -16.76 -8.33 -5.96
C VAL A 122 -18.05 -8.84 -6.61
N GLY A 123 -18.08 -10.12 -6.90
CA GLY A 123 -19.29 -10.80 -7.34
C GLY A 123 -19.99 -11.53 -6.20
N THR A 124 -21.05 -12.23 -6.52
CA THR A 124 -21.73 -13.09 -5.54
C THR A 124 -20.94 -14.37 -5.36
N GLY A 125 -20.49 -14.62 -4.13
CA GLY A 125 -19.65 -15.77 -3.80
C GLY A 125 -20.46 -16.96 -3.30
N LEU A 126 -19.96 -18.15 -3.63
CA LEU A 126 -20.45 -19.42 -3.08
C LEU A 126 -19.27 -20.17 -2.49
N PRO A 127 -19.10 -20.13 -1.17
CA PRO A 127 -18.03 -20.89 -0.51
C PRO A 127 -18.28 -22.39 -0.68
N THR A 128 -17.24 -23.13 -1.07
CA THR A 128 -17.33 -24.57 -1.32
C THR A 128 -16.51 -25.40 -0.33
N GLY A 129 -16.05 -24.80 0.76
CA GLY A 129 -15.18 -25.47 1.72
C GLY A 129 -13.71 -25.40 1.35
N SER A 130 -13.34 -25.77 0.14
CA SER A 130 -11.95 -25.68 -0.35
C SER A 130 -11.70 -24.51 -1.28
N GLY A 131 -12.74 -23.79 -1.72
CA GLY A 131 -12.63 -22.68 -2.64
C GLY A 131 -13.87 -21.80 -2.63
N CYS A 132 -13.97 -20.93 -3.61
CA CYS A 132 -15.07 -20.00 -3.77
C CYS A 132 -15.45 -19.87 -5.24
N GLY A 133 -16.68 -20.22 -5.59
CA GLY A 133 -17.24 -19.92 -6.89
C GLY A 133 -17.83 -18.51 -6.88
N VAL A 134 -17.57 -17.72 -7.92
CA VAL A 134 -18.02 -16.34 -7.98
C VAL A 134 -18.92 -16.13 -9.18
N PHE A 135 -20.09 -15.60 -8.92
CA PHE A 135 -21.11 -15.31 -9.91
C PHE A 135 -21.45 -13.82 -9.90
N PHE A 136 -21.99 -13.34 -10.99
CA PHE A 136 -22.47 -11.96 -11.08
C PHE A 136 -23.97 -11.88 -10.94
#